data_be56644570cd3d20a510c3ff44ab6ea3
#
_entry.id   be56644570cd3d20a510c3ff44ab6ea3
#
_cell.length_a   1.000
_cell.length_b   1.000
_cell.length_c   1.000
_cell.angle_alpha   90.00
_cell.angle_beta   90.00
_cell.angle_gamma   90.00
#
_symmetry.space_group_name_H-M   'P 1'
#
loop_
_entity.id
_entity.type
_entity.pdbx_description
1 polymer ?
#
loop_
_entity_poly.entity_id
_entity_poly.type
_entity_poly.pdbx_seq_one_letter_code
_entity_poly.pdbx_strand_id
1 'polypeptide(L)'
;MFYNNISVMIYKFFQVLLKISVRIYFKNKVIAGKNNIPKGKPVMFVANHPGAFMDPIVISSFCDRSLHYIARGESFKNRFAKWFFKKLHMIPVYRKEQTPELIHKNEAIFDACFKHFENGKSLIIFPEGTSKIEYRLRKVKSGAARIALGSEAENNFSLGLSIVPVGLTYSNPKNFRTDIQVNF
;
A
#
# COMPACT_ATOMS: atom_id res chain seq x y z
N MET A 1 19.99 17.60 -5.06
CA MET A 1 18.67 18.09 -5.55
C MET A 1 18.20 17.37 -6.83
N PHE A 2 19.06 17.11 -7.81
CA PHE A 2 18.71 16.44 -9.09
C PHE A 2 18.24 14.97 -8.96
N TYR A 3 18.77 14.19 -8.02
CA TYR A 3 18.39 12.79 -7.82
C TYR A 3 16.94 12.57 -7.35
N ASN A 4 16.33 13.55 -6.67
CA ASN A 4 14.93 13.48 -6.24
C ASN A 4 13.95 13.64 -7.42
N ASN A 5 14.28 14.50 -8.39
CA ASN A 5 13.40 14.77 -9.54
C ASN A 5 13.29 13.57 -10.48
N ILE A 6 14.39 12.87 -10.75
CA ILE A 6 14.37 11.66 -11.60
C ILE A 6 13.54 10.55 -10.96
N SER A 7 13.65 10.34 -9.65
CA SER A 7 12.83 9.33 -8.96
C SER A 7 11.35 9.64 -9.02
N VAL A 8 10.96 10.91 -8.87
CA VAL A 8 9.57 11.36 -8.99
C VAL A 8 9.06 11.19 -10.43
N MET A 9 9.87 11.51 -11.43
CA MET A 9 9.50 11.32 -12.84
C MET A 9 9.29 9.85 -13.18
N ILE A 10 10.20 8.96 -12.76
CA ILE A 10 10.09 7.50 -12.95
C ILE A 10 8.82 6.99 -12.28
N TYR A 11 8.55 7.37 -11.04
CA TYR A 11 7.34 6.97 -10.33
C TYR A 11 6.07 7.41 -11.07
N LYS A 12 6.00 8.68 -11.49
CA LYS A 12 4.86 9.22 -12.25
C LYS A 12 4.67 8.50 -13.59
N PHE A 13 5.75 8.21 -14.31
CA PHE A 13 5.70 7.45 -15.56
C PHE A 13 5.08 6.06 -15.33
N PHE A 14 5.57 5.30 -14.35
CA PHE A 14 5.00 3.99 -14.01
C PHE A 14 3.56 4.10 -13.52
N GLN A 15 3.22 5.13 -12.77
CA GLN A 15 1.84 5.35 -12.31
C GLN A 15 0.89 5.59 -13.51
N VAL A 16 1.30 6.36 -14.50
CA VAL A 16 0.50 6.57 -15.73
C VAL A 16 0.35 5.27 -16.49
N LEU A 17 1.43 4.52 -16.69
CA LEU A 17 1.42 3.22 -17.35
C LEU A 17 0.48 2.23 -16.64
N LEU A 18 0.55 2.16 -15.32
CA LEU A 18 -0.33 1.31 -14.50
C LEU A 18 -1.81 1.76 -14.61
N LYS A 19 -2.08 3.08 -14.62
CA LYS A 19 -3.44 3.61 -14.83
C LYS A 19 -4.02 3.16 -16.18
N ILE A 20 -3.22 3.20 -17.24
CA ILE A 20 -3.62 2.75 -18.57
C ILE A 20 -3.85 1.23 -18.54
N SER A 21 -2.93 0.46 -17.98
CA SER A 21 -3.02 -1.01 -17.89
C SER A 21 -4.28 -1.44 -17.14
N VAL A 22 -4.59 -0.80 -15.99
CA VAL A 22 -5.80 -1.08 -15.20
C VAL A 22 -7.07 -0.72 -15.99
N ARG A 23 -7.05 0.37 -16.78
CA ARG A 23 -8.20 0.74 -17.62
C ARG A 23 -8.47 -0.27 -18.73
N ILE A 24 -7.44 -0.88 -19.29
CA ILE A 24 -7.53 -1.91 -20.32
C ILE A 24 -7.93 -3.25 -19.70
N TYR A 25 -7.32 -3.59 -18.54
CA TYR A 25 -7.51 -4.88 -17.89
C TYR A 25 -8.93 -5.08 -17.37
N PHE A 26 -9.54 -4.06 -16.76
CA PHE A 26 -10.90 -4.14 -16.21
C PHE A 26 -11.94 -3.61 -17.21
N LYS A 27 -13.03 -4.37 -17.39
CA LYS A 27 -14.15 -3.98 -18.25
C LYS A 27 -14.92 -2.81 -17.63
N ASN A 28 -15.48 -3.02 -16.44
CA ASN A 28 -16.21 -2.01 -15.69
C ASN A 28 -15.45 -1.65 -14.41
N LYS A 29 -15.46 -0.37 -14.09
CA LYS A 29 -14.74 0.18 -12.92
C LYS A 29 -15.68 1.11 -12.16
N VAL A 30 -16.04 0.74 -10.93
CA VAL A 30 -16.84 1.57 -10.02
C VAL A 30 -15.91 2.08 -8.92
N ILE A 31 -15.75 3.40 -8.85
CA ILE A 31 -14.90 4.04 -7.86
C ILE A 31 -15.76 4.96 -7.02
N ALA A 32 -15.83 4.70 -5.73
CA ALA A 32 -16.61 5.49 -4.78
C ALA A 32 -15.76 6.01 -3.62
N GLY A 33 -16.22 7.04 -2.94
CA GLY A 33 -15.63 7.58 -1.72
C GLY A 33 -14.30 8.33 -1.90
N LYS A 34 -13.83 8.55 -3.13
CA LYS A 34 -12.55 9.22 -3.40
C LYS A 34 -12.45 10.61 -2.76
N ASN A 35 -13.56 11.32 -2.64
CA ASN A 35 -13.61 12.64 -2.01
C ASN A 35 -13.43 12.59 -0.48
N ASN A 36 -13.56 11.41 0.14
CA ASN A 36 -13.35 11.22 1.57
C ASN A 36 -11.87 11.12 1.93
N ILE A 37 -10.96 11.01 0.94
CA ILE A 37 -9.51 10.92 1.19
C ILE A 37 -9.01 12.29 1.67
N PRO A 38 -8.50 12.41 2.90
CA PRO A 38 -8.03 13.69 3.44
C PRO A 38 -6.89 14.28 2.62
N LYS A 39 -6.90 15.59 2.43
CA LYS A 39 -5.81 16.35 1.78
C LYS A 39 -4.89 16.96 2.84
N GLY A 40 -3.59 17.06 2.53
CA GLY A 40 -2.62 17.76 3.39
C GLY A 40 -2.24 17.04 4.69
N LYS A 41 -2.75 15.83 4.93
CA LYS A 41 -2.44 15.03 6.13
C LYS A 41 -1.82 13.69 5.73
N PRO A 42 -1.04 13.05 6.62
CA PRO A 42 -0.62 11.67 6.40
C PRO A 42 -1.84 10.74 6.37
N VAL A 43 -1.80 9.73 5.51
CA VAL A 43 -2.93 8.79 5.35
C VAL A 43 -2.42 7.35 5.36
N MET A 44 -3.04 6.51 6.17
CA MET A 44 -2.88 5.08 6.10
C MET A 44 -4.12 4.45 5.44
N PHE A 45 -3.94 3.91 4.24
CA PHE A 45 -4.97 3.12 3.57
C PHE A 45 -4.94 1.69 4.09
N VAL A 46 -6.08 1.21 4.56
CA VAL A 46 -6.24 -0.14 5.12
C VAL A 46 -7.22 -0.91 4.24
N ALA A 47 -6.71 -1.86 3.45
CA ALA A 47 -7.46 -2.54 2.41
C ALA A 47 -7.59 -4.05 2.64
N ASN A 48 -8.70 -4.66 2.17
CA ASN A 48 -8.78 -6.11 2.00
C ASN A 48 -7.88 -6.57 0.84
N HIS A 49 -7.54 -7.86 0.78
CA HIS A 49 -6.50 -8.37 -0.13
C HIS A 49 -6.93 -9.58 -0.97
N PRO A 50 -7.98 -9.45 -1.82
CA PRO A 50 -8.49 -10.57 -2.61
C PRO A 50 -7.70 -10.85 -3.91
N GLY A 51 -7.10 -9.82 -4.53
CA GLY A 51 -6.48 -9.87 -5.87
C GLY A 51 -4.95 -9.89 -5.87
N ALA A 52 -4.31 -10.19 -4.74
CA ALA A 52 -2.86 -10.31 -4.60
C ALA A 52 -2.11 -9.08 -5.15
N PHE A 53 -1.26 -9.27 -6.14
CA PHE A 53 -0.44 -8.21 -6.72
C PHE A 53 -1.27 -7.11 -7.43
N MET A 54 -2.49 -7.43 -7.84
CA MET A 54 -3.36 -6.47 -8.51
C MET A 54 -3.92 -5.40 -7.56
N ASP A 55 -4.13 -5.73 -6.28
CA ASP A 55 -4.76 -4.82 -5.31
C ASP A 55 -4.01 -3.50 -5.11
N PRO A 56 -2.69 -3.50 -4.81
CA PRO A 56 -1.95 -2.25 -4.68
C PRO A 56 -1.89 -1.47 -6.00
N ILE A 57 -1.86 -2.14 -7.15
CA ILE A 57 -1.88 -1.51 -8.47
C ILE A 57 -3.21 -0.78 -8.71
N VAL A 58 -4.31 -1.44 -8.41
CA VAL A 58 -5.66 -0.87 -8.55
C VAL A 58 -5.82 0.35 -7.66
N ILE A 59 -5.51 0.24 -6.36
CA ILE A 59 -5.64 1.36 -5.43
C ILE A 59 -4.79 2.55 -5.90
N SER A 60 -3.53 2.33 -6.28
CA SER A 60 -2.66 3.41 -6.75
C SER A 60 -3.11 4.04 -8.06
N SER A 61 -3.78 3.26 -8.90
CA SER A 61 -4.29 3.77 -10.19
C SER A 61 -5.45 4.75 -10.00
N PHE A 62 -6.22 4.62 -8.93
CA PHE A 62 -7.36 5.47 -8.64
C PHE A 62 -7.13 6.50 -7.54
N CYS A 63 -6.03 6.38 -6.78
CA CYS A 63 -5.64 7.35 -5.77
C CYS A 63 -4.73 8.43 -6.37
N ASP A 64 -5.01 9.71 -6.08
CA ASP A 64 -4.21 10.84 -6.60
C ASP A 64 -3.01 11.18 -5.71
N ARG A 65 -2.70 10.33 -4.72
CA ARG A 65 -1.56 10.47 -3.81
C ARG A 65 -0.43 9.51 -4.19
N SER A 66 0.81 9.92 -3.90
CA SER A 66 1.94 8.99 -3.95
C SER A 66 1.84 8.01 -2.79
N LEU A 67 1.78 6.73 -3.10
CA LEU A 67 1.57 5.66 -2.12
C LEU A 67 2.85 4.89 -1.85
N HIS A 68 3.07 4.55 -0.58
CA HIS A 68 4.09 3.60 -0.15
C HIS A 68 3.40 2.27 0.18
N TYR A 69 4.10 1.17 -0.04
CA TYR A 69 3.56 -0.17 0.09
C TYR A 69 4.38 -1.00 1.05
N ILE A 70 3.73 -1.77 1.90
CA ILE A 70 4.39 -2.81 2.67
C ILE A 70 4.42 -4.09 1.82
N ALA A 71 5.60 -4.58 1.52
CA ALA A 71 5.81 -5.77 0.71
C ALA A 71 6.62 -6.84 1.47
N ARG A 72 6.53 -8.09 1.04
CA ARG A 72 7.29 -9.19 1.66
C ARG A 72 8.78 -8.97 1.52
N GLY A 73 9.53 -9.10 2.61
CA GLY A 73 10.99 -8.94 2.63
C GLY A 73 11.72 -9.90 1.68
N GLU A 74 11.16 -11.11 1.50
CA GLU A 74 11.70 -12.12 0.58
C GLU A 74 11.73 -11.65 -0.88
N SER A 75 10.89 -10.69 -1.26
CA SER A 75 10.91 -10.09 -2.60
C SER A 75 12.17 -9.24 -2.86
N PHE A 76 12.86 -8.82 -1.80
CA PHE A 76 14.06 -7.95 -1.88
C PHE A 76 15.38 -8.75 -1.88
N LYS A 77 15.41 -9.93 -2.51
CA LYS A 77 16.55 -10.85 -2.44
C LYS A 77 17.84 -10.34 -3.08
N ASN A 78 17.76 -9.67 -4.22
CA ASN A 78 18.92 -9.21 -4.95
C ASN A 78 19.04 -7.67 -4.99
N ARG A 79 20.22 -7.15 -5.40
CA ARG A 79 20.50 -5.71 -5.44
C ARG A 79 19.58 -4.95 -6.40
N PHE A 80 19.24 -5.57 -7.55
CA PHE A 80 18.35 -4.97 -8.53
C PHE A 80 16.92 -4.88 -7.98
N ALA A 81 16.38 -5.96 -7.40
CA ALA A 81 15.05 -5.96 -6.79
C ALA A 81 14.96 -4.92 -5.66
N LYS A 82 15.99 -4.83 -4.78
CA LYS A 82 16.05 -3.80 -3.74
C LYS A 82 15.98 -2.39 -4.32
N TRP A 83 16.80 -2.10 -5.34
CA TRP A 83 16.80 -0.80 -6.00
C TRP A 83 15.45 -0.51 -6.66
N PHE A 84 14.90 -1.46 -7.42
CA PHE A 84 13.64 -1.31 -8.14
C PHE A 84 12.45 -1.10 -7.20
N PHE A 85 12.29 -1.96 -6.19
CA PHE A 85 11.20 -1.83 -5.22
C PHE A 85 11.31 -0.57 -4.36
N LYS A 86 12.53 -0.11 -4.05
CA LYS A 86 12.73 1.18 -3.39
C LYS A 86 12.24 2.35 -4.27
N LYS A 87 12.45 2.29 -5.59
CA LYS A 87 11.93 3.29 -6.54
C LYS A 87 10.40 3.25 -6.66
N LEU A 88 9.79 2.11 -6.44
CA LEU A 88 8.34 1.93 -6.37
C LEU A 88 7.77 2.18 -4.95
N HIS A 89 8.55 2.77 -4.06
CA HIS A 89 8.13 3.11 -2.69
C HIS A 89 7.70 1.90 -1.85
N MET A 90 8.30 0.73 -2.09
CA MET A 90 8.01 -0.48 -1.33
C MET A 90 8.90 -0.59 -0.09
N ILE A 91 8.29 -0.91 1.06
CA ILE A 91 8.92 -1.12 2.36
C ILE A 91 8.89 -2.63 2.67
N PRO A 92 10.04 -3.30 2.88
CA PRO A 92 10.03 -4.73 3.20
C PRO A 92 9.47 -5.00 4.61
N VAL A 93 8.69 -6.06 4.78
CA VAL A 93 8.24 -6.56 6.09
C VAL A 93 8.51 -8.06 6.21
N TYR A 94 8.92 -8.50 7.39
CA TYR A 94 9.23 -9.89 7.69
C TYR A 94 8.11 -10.51 8.52
N ARG A 95 7.78 -11.78 8.26
CA ARG A 95 6.70 -12.50 8.93
C ARG A 95 7.28 -13.58 9.83
N LYS A 96 6.71 -13.70 11.05
CA LYS A 96 7.14 -14.70 12.02
C LYS A 96 7.06 -16.13 11.47
N GLU A 97 6.04 -16.40 10.69
CA GLU A 97 5.79 -17.73 10.13
C GLU A 97 6.75 -18.13 9.00
N GLN A 98 7.43 -17.18 8.37
CA GLN A 98 8.30 -17.39 7.21
C GLN A 98 9.76 -17.08 7.48
N THR A 99 10.02 -16.06 8.28
CA THR A 99 11.37 -15.57 8.58
C THR A 99 11.46 -15.13 10.06
N PRO A 100 11.32 -16.08 11.01
CA PRO A 100 11.30 -15.75 12.43
C PRO A 100 12.60 -15.06 12.89
N GLU A 101 13.73 -15.39 12.28
CA GLU A 101 15.05 -14.80 12.54
C GLU A 101 15.16 -13.33 12.14
N LEU A 102 14.29 -12.85 11.26
CA LEU A 102 14.29 -11.47 10.75
C LEU A 102 13.21 -10.58 11.40
N ILE A 103 12.46 -11.11 12.34
CA ILE A 103 11.37 -10.36 13.01
C ILE A 103 11.89 -9.11 13.73
N HIS A 104 13.09 -9.18 14.31
CA HIS A 104 13.72 -8.02 14.96
C HIS A 104 13.88 -6.81 14.01
N LYS A 105 13.94 -7.06 12.68
CA LYS A 105 14.00 -5.97 11.69
C LYS A 105 12.69 -5.22 11.52
N ASN A 106 11.58 -5.76 12.03
CA ASN A 106 10.28 -5.08 11.91
C ASN A 106 10.19 -3.81 12.77
N GLU A 107 10.96 -3.68 13.84
CA GLU A 107 11.05 -2.43 14.61
C GLU A 107 11.56 -1.30 13.73
N ALA A 108 12.69 -1.51 13.05
CA ALA A 108 13.23 -0.53 12.10
C ALA A 108 12.26 -0.23 10.93
N ILE A 109 11.36 -1.17 10.60
CA ILE A 109 10.33 -0.97 9.58
C ILE A 109 9.19 -0.09 10.12
N PHE A 110 8.80 -0.28 11.37
CA PHE A 110 7.82 0.58 12.01
C PHE A 110 8.34 2.02 12.09
N ASP A 111 9.59 2.22 12.52
CA ASP A 111 10.26 3.52 12.52
C ASP A 111 10.28 4.16 11.11
N ALA A 112 10.54 3.35 10.08
CA ALA A 112 10.47 3.82 8.69
C ALA A 112 9.05 4.26 8.30
N CYS A 113 8.02 3.54 8.75
CA CYS A 113 6.62 3.92 8.54
C CYS A 113 6.28 5.22 9.28
N PHE A 114 6.75 5.38 10.54
CA PHE A 114 6.54 6.58 11.34
C PHE A 114 7.12 7.81 10.63
N LYS A 115 8.39 7.73 10.20
CA LYS A 115 9.04 8.79 9.41
C LYS A 115 8.33 9.10 8.10
N HIS A 116 7.68 8.11 7.46
CA HIS A 116 6.87 8.37 6.28
C HIS A 116 5.65 9.22 6.59
N PHE A 117 4.97 8.95 7.69
CA PHE A 117 3.80 9.74 8.10
C PHE A 117 4.17 11.13 8.59
N GLU A 118 5.27 11.29 9.34
CA GLU A 118 5.83 12.60 9.71
C GLU A 118 6.11 13.49 8.50
N ASN A 119 6.51 12.90 7.38
CA ASN A 119 6.71 13.60 6.11
C ASN A 119 5.41 13.77 5.28
N GLY A 120 4.23 13.59 5.88
CA GLY A 120 2.93 13.76 5.22
C GLY A 120 2.62 12.74 4.14
N LYS A 121 3.38 11.62 4.07
CA LYS A 121 3.25 10.59 3.04
C LYS A 121 2.09 9.64 3.34
N SER A 122 1.73 8.84 2.33
CA SER A 122 0.65 7.86 2.44
C SER A 122 1.19 6.44 2.33
N LEU A 123 0.63 5.54 3.14
CA LEU A 123 0.99 4.12 3.20
C LEU A 123 -0.24 3.26 2.93
N ILE A 124 -0.07 2.17 2.17
CA ILE A 124 -1.09 1.11 2.06
C ILE A 124 -0.64 -0.09 2.88
N ILE A 125 -1.56 -0.61 3.64
CA ILE A 125 -1.41 -1.85 4.38
C ILE A 125 -2.59 -2.79 4.13
N PHE A 126 -2.29 -4.09 3.99
CA PHE A 126 -3.27 -5.16 3.91
C PHE A 126 -3.23 -5.94 5.23
N PRO A 127 -4.10 -5.63 6.21
CA PRO A 127 -3.98 -6.14 7.56
C PRO A 127 -4.30 -7.63 7.68
N GLU A 128 -4.86 -8.24 6.65
CA GLU A 128 -5.03 -9.69 6.55
C GLU A 128 -3.67 -10.43 6.49
N GLY A 129 -2.61 -9.73 6.06
CA GLY A 129 -1.23 -10.22 6.02
C GLY A 129 -0.93 -11.22 4.90
N THR A 130 -1.92 -11.78 4.25
CA THR A 130 -1.79 -12.66 3.06
C THR A 130 -2.92 -12.35 2.10
N SER A 131 -2.66 -12.53 0.81
CA SER A 131 -3.71 -12.46 -0.21
C SER A 131 -4.40 -13.80 -0.35
N LYS A 132 -5.73 -13.79 -0.47
CA LYS A 132 -6.53 -14.97 -0.78
C LYS A 132 -7.83 -14.55 -1.45
N ILE A 133 -8.23 -15.27 -2.49
CA ILE A 133 -9.49 -15.00 -3.19
C ILE A 133 -10.65 -15.51 -2.33
N GLU A 134 -11.24 -14.59 -1.60
CA GLU A 134 -12.43 -14.84 -0.78
C GLU A 134 -13.33 -13.60 -0.84
N TYR A 135 -14.66 -13.81 -0.93
CA TYR A 135 -15.66 -12.74 -0.93
C TYR A 135 -16.09 -12.34 0.49
N ARG A 136 -15.19 -12.45 1.45
CA ARG A 136 -15.40 -12.05 2.84
C ARG A 136 -14.16 -11.34 3.39
N LEU A 137 -14.36 -10.45 4.34
CA LEU A 137 -13.28 -9.88 5.11
C LEU A 137 -12.64 -10.96 5.99
N ARG A 138 -11.33 -11.07 5.94
CA ARG A 138 -10.55 -12.02 6.75
C ARG A 138 -10.12 -11.37 8.05
N LYS A 139 -9.56 -12.19 8.97
CA LYS A 139 -9.07 -11.71 10.25
C LYS A 139 -8.04 -10.60 10.06
N VAL A 140 -8.32 -9.44 10.65
CA VAL A 140 -7.43 -8.28 10.67
C VAL A 140 -6.35 -8.49 11.73
N LYS A 141 -5.08 -8.41 11.35
CA LYS A 141 -3.93 -8.50 12.25
C LYS A 141 -3.62 -7.12 12.86
N SER A 142 -3.04 -7.11 14.05
CA SER A 142 -2.75 -5.88 14.82
C SER A 142 -1.65 -4.99 14.23
N GLY A 143 -0.92 -5.43 13.20
CA GLY A 143 0.20 -4.68 12.61
C GLY A 143 -0.17 -3.27 12.14
N ALA A 144 -1.35 -3.12 11.51
CA ALA A 144 -1.84 -1.80 11.09
C ALA A 144 -2.08 -0.88 12.29
N ALA A 145 -2.76 -1.38 13.33
CA ALA A 145 -3.02 -0.61 14.55
C ALA A 145 -1.71 -0.22 15.26
N ARG A 146 -0.73 -1.12 15.34
CA ARG A 146 0.58 -0.82 15.93
C ARG A 146 1.32 0.28 15.18
N ILE A 147 1.29 0.26 13.84
CA ILE A 147 1.91 1.31 13.02
C ILE A 147 1.18 2.64 13.23
N ALA A 148 -0.15 2.65 13.23
CA ALA A 148 -0.91 3.88 13.40
C ALA A 148 -0.72 4.50 14.77
N LEU A 149 -0.92 3.73 15.83
CA LEU A 149 -0.80 4.20 17.22
C LEU A 149 0.66 4.56 17.56
N GLY A 150 1.64 3.78 17.07
CA GLY A 150 3.05 4.08 17.28
C GLY A 150 3.44 5.39 16.60
N SER A 151 2.97 5.65 15.37
CA SER A 151 3.22 6.92 14.68
C SER A 151 2.66 8.13 15.44
N GLU A 152 1.46 8.00 15.99
CA GLU A 152 0.86 9.06 16.81
C GLU A 152 1.60 9.24 18.14
N ALA A 153 1.99 8.14 18.81
CA ALA A 153 2.71 8.18 20.09
C ALA A 153 4.08 8.86 19.95
N GLU A 154 4.85 8.52 18.92
CA GLU A 154 6.15 9.17 18.61
C GLU A 154 6.00 10.69 18.33
N ASN A 155 4.83 11.13 17.92
CA ASN A 155 4.52 12.52 17.63
C ASN A 155 3.61 13.18 18.69
N ASN A 156 3.61 12.67 19.93
CA ASN A 156 2.80 13.17 21.04
C ASN A 156 1.30 13.30 20.68
N PHE A 157 0.78 12.37 19.87
CA PHE A 157 -0.61 12.33 19.37
C PHE A 157 -1.03 13.59 18.60
N SER A 158 -0.08 14.27 17.96
CA SER A 158 -0.31 15.50 17.21
C SER A 158 -0.13 15.36 15.70
N LEU A 159 0.23 14.16 15.21
CA LEU A 159 0.48 13.88 13.80
C LEU A 159 -0.79 14.04 12.93
N GLY A 160 -1.95 13.70 13.47
CA GLY A 160 -3.24 13.75 12.79
C GLY A 160 -3.34 12.73 11.66
N LEU A 161 -2.77 11.55 11.85
CA LEU A 161 -2.82 10.43 10.91
C LEU A 161 -4.27 10.02 10.65
N SER A 162 -4.66 10.06 9.39
CA SER A 162 -5.99 9.60 8.98
C SER A 162 -5.95 8.16 8.49
N ILE A 163 -6.88 7.33 8.95
CA ILE A 163 -7.06 5.96 8.48
C ILE A 163 -8.20 5.93 7.48
N VAL A 164 -7.92 5.49 6.25
CA VAL A 164 -8.91 5.35 5.19
C VAL A 164 -9.09 3.87 4.88
N PRO A 165 -10.22 3.27 5.27
CA PRO A 165 -10.55 1.91 4.85
C PRO A 165 -10.81 1.86 3.35
N VAL A 166 -10.30 0.82 2.68
CA VAL A 166 -10.49 0.63 1.24
C VAL A 166 -11.07 -0.75 1.00
N GLY A 167 -12.25 -0.80 0.40
CA GLY A 167 -12.91 -2.03 -0.03
C GLY A 167 -12.63 -2.33 -1.50
N LEU A 168 -12.05 -3.51 -1.78
CA LEU A 168 -11.84 -4.03 -3.13
C LEU A 168 -12.78 -5.21 -3.38
N THR A 169 -13.55 -5.13 -4.46
CA THR A 169 -14.42 -6.22 -4.91
C THR A 169 -14.19 -6.47 -6.40
N TYR A 170 -13.87 -7.70 -6.74
CA TYR A 170 -13.69 -8.16 -8.12
C TYR A 170 -14.81 -9.14 -8.48
N SER A 171 -15.37 -9.06 -9.67
CA SER A 171 -16.28 -10.12 -10.14
C SER A 171 -15.53 -11.45 -10.36
N ASN A 172 -14.28 -11.38 -10.85
CA ASN A 172 -13.33 -12.49 -10.87
C ASN A 172 -11.88 -11.95 -10.89
N PRO A 173 -11.11 -12.05 -9.79
CA PRO A 173 -9.78 -11.44 -9.71
C PRO A 173 -8.70 -12.10 -10.59
N LYS A 174 -8.98 -13.26 -11.20
CA LYS A 174 -8.05 -13.98 -12.07
C LYS A 174 -8.25 -13.69 -13.56
N ASN A 175 -9.41 -13.19 -13.96
CA ASN A 175 -9.76 -13.07 -15.36
C ASN A 175 -9.46 -11.68 -15.91
N PHE A 176 -9.04 -11.62 -17.15
CA PHE A 176 -8.96 -10.40 -17.94
C PHE A 176 -10.37 -9.91 -18.29
N ARG A 177 -10.58 -8.59 -18.36
CA ARG A 177 -11.87 -7.95 -18.67
C ARG A 177 -12.96 -8.23 -17.64
N THR A 178 -12.56 -8.45 -16.39
CA THR A 178 -13.46 -8.55 -15.23
C THR A 178 -13.85 -7.15 -14.71
N ASP A 179 -14.82 -7.11 -13.80
CA ASP A 179 -15.27 -5.86 -13.18
C ASP A 179 -14.55 -5.63 -11.85
N ILE A 180 -14.33 -4.38 -11.50
CA ILE A 180 -13.72 -3.95 -10.24
C ILE A 180 -14.52 -2.83 -9.59
N GLN A 181 -14.73 -2.95 -8.28
CA GLN A 181 -15.24 -1.88 -7.43
C GLN A 181 -14.20 -1.51 -6.38
N VAL A 182 -13.95 -0.22 -6.23
CA VAL A 182 -13.05 0.36 -5.22
C VAL A 182 -13.84 1.39 -4.41
N ASN A 183 -13.94 1.18 -3.10
CA ASN A 183 -14.58 2.12 -2.18
C ASN A 183 -13.51 2.66 -1.20
N PHE A 184 -13.38 3.98 -1.11
CA PHE A 184 -12.50 4.66 -0.16
C PHE A 184 -13.28 5.22 1.02
#